data_98b92545fe8aec4585d6ed037789159e
#
_entry.id   98b92545fe8aec4585d6ed037789159e
#
_cell.length_a   1.000
_cell.length_b   1.000
_cell.length_c   1.000
_cell.angle_alpha   90.00
_cell.angle_beta   90.00
_cell.angle_gamma   90.00
#
_symmetry.space_group_name_H-M   'P 1'
#
loop_
_entity.id
_entity.type
_entity.pdbx_description
1 polymer ?
#
loop_
_entity_poly.entity_id
_entity_poly.type
_entity_poly.pdbx_seq_one_letter_code
_entity_poly.pdbx_strand_id
1 'polypeptide(L)'
;MAKALATAQRRGQIGDMDMPPSPDPFGIDSLDALESLYDTPSELVRGKVGGRIDAVTARFIAASPFVLLGTQGQRGIHITPRGDPAGFVAVVDEQTLILPDRRGNNRIDALRDILEDDRVSLLIMVPGGGETLRVHGHARITTDPALRARHVAQGREPTSLLVIRVTSLFMQCAKALMRSKLWDGRARPEGLPSMGQLMASQVPGLVESASMDSTYPERIRSTMY
;
A
#
# COMPACT_ATOMS: atom_id res chain seq x y z
N MET A 1 -28.51 -26.03 -30.29
CA MET A 1 -29.28 -25.06 -29.51
C MET A 1 -28.37 -24.60 -28.34
N ALA A 2 -27.65 -23.50 -28.52
CA ALA A 2 -26.73 -22.94 -27.52
C ALA A 2 -27.49 -21.90 -26.72
N LYS A 3 -27.62 -22.13 -25.39
CA LYS A 3 -28.14 -21.12 -24.47
C LYS A 3 -27.00 -20.17 -24.10
N ALA A 4 -27.09 -18.94 -24.58
CA ALA A 4 -26.26 -17.83 -24.16
C ALA A 4 -26.58 -17.47 -22.70
N LEU A 5 -25.63 -17.64 -21.80
CA LEU A 5 -25.66 -17.09 -20.45
C LEU A 5 -25.28 -15.60 -20.54
N ALA A 6 -26.28 -14.75 -20.48
CA ALA A 6 -26.07 -13.30 -20.32
C ALA A 6 -25.57 -13.04 -18.88
N THR A 7 -24.32 -12.75 -18.75
CA THR A 7 -23.71 -12.27 -17.51
C THR A 7 -24.14 -10.81 -17.31
N ALA A 8 -25.15 -10.59 -16.50
CA ALA A 8 -25.54 -9.26 -16.06
C ALA A 8 -24.44 -8.72 -15.12
N GLN A 9 -23.54 -7.89 -15.66
CA GLN A 9 -22.67 -7.04 -14.88
C GLN A 9 -23.53 -6.03 -14.12
N ARG A 10 -23.82 -6.33 -12.87
CA ARG A 10 -24.26 -5.29 -11.94
C ARG A 10 -23.05 -4.42 -11.64
N ARG A 11 -22.89 -3.35 -12.38
CA ARG A 11 -22.12 -2.18 -11.94
C ARG A 11 -22.82 -1.69 -10.70
N GLY A 12 -22.22 -1.91 -9.53
CA GLY A 12 -22.58 -1.16 -8.34
C GLY A 12 -22.30 0.30 -8.64
N GLN A 13 -23.32 1.06 -8.92
CA GLN A 13 -23.30 2.49 -8.88
C GLN A 13 -22.99 2.87 -7.43
N ILE A 14 -21.71 3.16 -7.15
CA ILE A 14 -21.40 4.20 -6.18
C ILE A 14 -21.94 5.43 -6.91
N GLY A 15 -23.14 5.86 -6.50
CA GLY A 15 -23.71 7.07 -7.06
C GLY A 15 -22.67 8.17 -6.96
N ASP A 16 -22.49 8.89 -8.06
CA ASP A 16 -21.91 10.22 -7.99
C ASP A 16 -22.63 10.93 -6.84
N MET A 17 -21.97 10.99 -5.69
CA MET A 17 -22.34 12.01 -4.74
C MET A 17 -21.86 13.31 -5.37
N ASP A 18 -22.64 13.81 -6.32
CA ASP A 18 -22.69 15.24 -6.60
C ASP A 18 -23.05 15.92 -5.27
N MET A 19 -22.05 16.06 -4.43
CA MET A 19 -22.13 17.11 -3.44
C MET A 19 -22.10 18.39 -4.24
N PRO A 20 -23.23 19.11 -4.34
CA PRO A 20 -23.16 20.45 -4.93
C PRO A 20 -22.10 21.18 -4.12
N PRO A 21 -21.25 21.98 -4.74
CA PRO A 21 -20.36 22.85 -4.01
C PRO A 21 -21.26 23.81 -3.22
N SER A 22 -21.64 23.39 -2.01
CA SER A 22 -22.07 24.34 -1.01
C SER A 22 -20.81 25.17 -0.78
N PRO A 23 -20.83 26.48 -1.06
CA PRO A 23 -19.67 27.30 -0.79
C PRO A 23 -19.45 27.20 0.72
N ASP A 24 -18.50 26.34 1.10
CA ASP A 24 -18.04 26.28 2.47
C ASP A 24 -17.34 27.62 2.74
N PRO A 25 -17.93 28.50 3.56
CA PRO A 25 -17.36 29.82 3.82
C PRO A 25 -15.98 29.76 4.49
N PHE A 26 -15.57 28.58 4.93
CA PHE A 26 -14.28 28.27 5.56
C PHE A 26 -13.41 27.39 4.65
N GLY A 27 -13.86 27.10 3.44
CA GLY A 27 -13.11 26.31 2.46
C GLY A 27 -11.84 27.01 2.02
N ILE A 28 -10.76 26.25 1.81
CA ILE A 28 -9.50 26.74 1.25
C ILE A 28 -9.41 26.25 -0.18
N ASP A 29 -9.48 27.18 -1.15
CA ASP A 29 -9.56 26.90 -2.58
C ASP A 29 -8.38 27.49 -3.38
N SER A 30 -7.37 28.05 -2.69
CA SER A 30 -6.15 28.54 -3.31
C SER A 30 -4.89 28.17 -2.53
N LEU A 31 -3.75 28.09 -3.23
CA LEU A 31 -2.46 27.82 -2.60
C LEU A 31 -2.06 28.94 -1.64
N ASP A 32 -2.29 30.20 -2.01
CA ASP A 32 -1.96 31.35 -1.17
C ASP A 32 -2.74 31.33 0.15
N ALA A 33 -4.04 31.01 0.09
CA ALA A 33 -4.85 30.85 1.29
C ALA A 33 -4.36 29.69 2.17
N LEU A 34 -3.99 28.56 1.56
CA LEU A 34 -3.42 27.43 2.27
C LEU A 34 -2.07 27.80 2.92
N GLU A 35 -1.16 28.39 2.17
CA GLU A 35 0.19 28.73 2.65
C GLU A 35 0.17 29.78 3.77
N SER A 36 -0.83 30.66 3.78
CA SER A 36 -1.00 31.65 4.86
C SER A 36 -1.27 31.03 6.25
N LEU A 37 -1.69 29.77 6.30
CA LEU A 37 -1.99 29.05 7.54
C LEU A 37 -0.79 28.29 8.12
N TYR A 38 0.30 28.22 7.38
CA TYR A 38 1.44 27.40 7.74
C TYR A 38 2.76 28.19 7.69
N ASP A 39 3.65 27.88 8.63
CA ASP A 39 4.99 28.44 8.60
C ASP A 39 5.81 27.89 7.44
N THR A 40 6.76 28.67 6.97
CA THR A 40 7.73 28.23 5.95
C THR A 40 8.55 27.05 6.47
N PRO A 41 8.67 25.92 5.74
CA PRO A 41 9.50 24.81 6.13
C PRO A 41 10.96 25.23 6.32
N SER A 42 11.62 24.74 7.37
CA SER A 42 13.05 25.00 7.60
C SER A 42 13.92 24.43 6.46
N GLU A 43 15.13 24.95 6.32
CA GLU A 43 16.12 24.43 5.35
C GLU A 43 16.39 22.93 5.54
N LEU A 44 16.48 22.46 6.77
CA LEU A 44 16.63 21.05 7.08
C LEU A 44 15.47 20.20 6.51
N VAL A 45 14.24 20.69 6.65
CA VAL A 45 13.05 19.97 6.14
C VAL A 45 13.02 19.96 4.61
N ARG A 46 13.45 21.04 3.98
CA ARG A 46 13.56 21.10 2.50
C ARG A 46 14.71 20.26 1.97
N GLY A 47 15.86 20.32 2.64
CA GLY A 47 17.10 19.64 2.21
C GLY A 47 17.13 18.13 2.42
N LYS A 48 16.19 17.56 3.20
CA LYS A 48 16.17 16.10 3.47
C LYS A 48 15.64 15.25 2.32
N VAL A 49 15.11 15.85 1.24
CA VAL A 49 14.64 15.11 0.06
C VAL A 49 15.84 14.75 -0.81
N GLY A 50 16.12 13.46 -0.89
CA GLY A 50 17.21 12.91 -1.71
C GLY A 50 16.68 12.21 -2.97
N GLY A 51 17.56 11.95 -3.93
CA GLY A 51 17.27 11.18 -5.16
C GLY A 51 17.98 9.83 -5.20
N ARG A 52 18.68 9.44 -4.12
CA ARG A 52 19.49 8.22 -4.09
C ARG A 52 19.42 7.53 -2.73
N ILE A 53 19.45 6.21 -2.77
CA ILE A 53 19.51 5.33 -1.60
C ILE A 53 20.98 5.23 -1.17
N ASP A 54 21.33 5.87 -0.06
CA ASP A 54 22.63 5.69 0.54
C ASP A 54 22.68 4.46 1.48
N ALA A 55 23.86 4.18 2.02
CA ALA A 55 24.05 3.02 2.89
C ALA A 55 23.21 3.04 4.18
N VAL A 56 22.88 4.23 4.71
CA VAL A 56 22.04 4.39 5.91
C VAL A 56 20.59 4.10 5.56
N THR A 57 20.10 4.68 4.48
CA THR A 57 18.75 4.47 3.94
C THR A 57 18.55 3.01 3.55
N ALA A 58 19.53 2.37 2.92
CA ALA A 58 19.47 0.95 2.57
C ALA A 58 19.30 0.05 3.81
N ARG A 59 19.97 0.35 4.93
CA ARG A 59 19.77 -0.39 6.19
C ARG A 59 18.36 -0.21 6.74
N PHE A 60 17.79 0.99 6.64
CA PHE A 60 16.41 1.23 7.07
C PHE A 60 15.42 0.41 6.22
N ILE A 61 15.59 0.41 4.90
CA ILE A 61 14.76 -0.40 3.98
C ILE A 61 14.88 -1.88 4.33
N ALA A 62 16.09 -2.39 4.52
CA ALA A 62 16.35 -3.78 4.85
C ALA A 62 15.76 -4.22 6.21
N ALA A 63 15.59 -3.31 7.15
CA ALA A 63 14.97 -3.59 8.46
C ALA A 63 13.44 -3.66 8.39
N SER A 64 12.82 -3.24 7.30
CA SER A 64 11.36 -3.17 7.19
C SER A 64 10.76 -4.51 6.78
N PRO A 65 9.78 -5.03 7.54
CA PRO A 65 8.95 -6.16 7.14
C PRO A 65 7.63 -5.72 6.47
N PHE A 66 7.38 -4.41 6.33
CA PHE A 66 6.08 -3.90 5.92
C PHE A 66 6.18 -2.57 5.17
N VAL A 67 5.48 -2.47 4.05
CA VAL A 67 5.37 -1.22 3.28
C VAL A 67 3.93 -1.02 2.81
N LEU A 68 3.51 0.22 2.67
CA LEU A 68 2.33 0.60 1.89
C LEU A 68 2.79 0.98 0.49
N LEU A 69 2.19 0.35 -0.51
CA LEU A 69 2.39 0.66 -1.93
C LEU A 69 1.22 1.50 -2.41
N GLY A 70 1.49 2.72 -2.83
CA GLY A 70 0.55 3.62 -3.50
C GLY A 70 0.71 3.53 -5.02
N THR A 71 -0.38 3.40 -5.73
CA THR A 71 -0.47 3.37 -7.19
C THR A 71 -1.60 4.28 -7.66
N GLN A 72 -1.62 4.62 -8.93
CA GLN A 72 -2.68 5.41 -9.55
C GLN A 72 -3.02 4.80 -10.92
N GLY A 73 -4.31 4.62 -11.17
CA GLY A 73 -4.84 4.18 -12.46
C GLY A 73 -6.13 4.91 -12.78
N GLN A 74 -6.82 4.49 -13.83
CA GLN A 74 -8.10 5.08 -14.26
C GLN A 74 -9.19 5.06 -13.17
N ARG A 75 -9.08 4.14 -12.21
CA ARG A 75 -10.00 4.02 -11.08
C ARG A 75 -9.65 4.92 -9.89
N GLY A 76 -8.64 5.78 -10.04
CA GLY A 76 -8.15 6.69 -9.01
C GLY A 76 -6.91 6.17 -8.28
N ILE A 77 -6.65 6.77 -7.13
CA ILE A 77 -5.50 6.43 -6.27
C ILE A 77 -5.83 5.20 -5.45
N HIS A 78 -4.89 4.26 -5.40
CA HIS A 78 -5.00 3.03 -4.65
C HIS A 78 -3.82 2.86 -3.69
N ILE A 79 -4.08 2.36 -2.47
CA ILE A 79 -3.06 2.04 -1.48
C ILE A 79 -3.25 0.60 -1.02
N THR A 80 -2.18 -0.20 -1.06
CA THR A 80 -2.22 -1.60 -0.66
C THR A 80 -1.05 -1.95 0.26
N PRO A 81 -1.27 -2.75 1.33
CA PRO A 81 -0.19 -3.24 2.17
C PRO A 81 0.62 -4.33 1.45
N ARG A 82 1.92 -4.34 1.69
CA ARG A 82 2.85 -5.40 1.32
C ARG A 82 3.68 -5.77 2.54
N GLY A 83 3.84 -7.06 2.79
CA GLY A 83 4.58 -7.53 3.95
C GLY A 83 5.19 -8.89 3.71
N ASP A 84 6.38 -9.09 4.29
CA ASP A 84 7.17 -10.32 4.24
C ASP A 84 8.25 -10.21 5.34
N PRO A 85 9.06 -11.23 5.66
CA PRO A 85 10.20 -11.03 6.56
C PRO A 85 11.07 -9.83 6.16
N ALA A 86 11.66 -9.16 7.16
CA ALA A 86 12.52 -8.00 6.93
C ALA A 86 13.58 -8.29 5.86
N GLY A 87 13.86 -7.30 5.01
CA GLY A 87 14.74 -7.45 3.85
C GLY A 87 14.02 -7.84 2.55
N PHE A 88 12.70 -8.01 2.56
CA PHE A 88 11.95 -8.40 1.35
C PHE A 88 11.95 -7.30 0.26
N VAL A 89 12.04 -6.03 0.65
CA VAL A 89 12.31 -4.96 -0.30
C VAL A 89 13.81 -4.90 -0.52
N ALA A 90 14.27 -5.40 -1.67
CA ALA A 90 15.68 -5.45 -1.98
C ALA A 90 16.17 -4.14 -2.59
N VAL A 91 17.27 -3.62 -2.07
CA VAL A 91 18.03 -2.52 -2.67
C VAL A 91 19.03 -3.13 -3.64
N VAL A 92 18.88 -2.85 -4.94
CA VAL A 92 19.77 -3.35 -6.00
C VAL A 92 20.96 -2.42 -6.20
N ASP A 93 20.66 -1.12 -6.22
CA ASP A 93 21.63 -0.04 -6.36
C ASP A 93 21.08 1.25 -5.74
N GLU A 94 21.79 2.36 -5.90
CA GLU A 94 21.41 3.66 -5.34
C GLU A 94 20.05 4.20 -5.80
N GLN A 95 19.44 3.62 -6.84
CA GLN A 95 18.18 4.10 -7.42
C GLN A 95 17.19 2.98 -7.74
N THR A 96 17.49 1.74 -7.41
CA THR A 96 16.65 0.61 -7.81
C THR A 96 16.25 -0.24 -6.61
N LEU A 97 14.93 -0.41 -6.45
CA LEU A 97 14.33 -1.34 -5.49
C LEU A 97 13.64 -2.49 -6.23
N ILE A 98 13.62 -3.66 -5.60
CA ILE A 98 12.76 -4.77 -6.01
C ILE A 98 11.79 -5.08 -4.88
N LEU A 99 10.49 -5.14 -5.21
CA LEU A 99 9.41 -5.53 -4.33
C LEU A 99 8.73 -6.78 -4.88
N PRO A 100 8.80 -7.92 -4.17
CA PRO A 100 8.13 -9.16 -4.60
C PRO A 100 6.62 -9.05 -4.51
N ASP A 101 5.92 -9.56 -5.54
CA ASP A 101 4.47 -9.72 -5.52
C ASP A 101 4.13 -11.14 -5.07
N ARG A 102 3.72 -11.26 -3.80
CA ARG A 102 3.33 -12.52 -3.17
C ARG A 102 1.88 -12.87 -3.50
N ARG A 103 1.54 -14.12 -3.29
CA ARG A 103 0.17 -14.60 -3.42
C ARG A 103 -0.79 -13.75 -2.57
N GLY A 104 -1.91 -13.36 -3.15
CA GLY A 104 -2.95 -12.57 -2.50
C GLY A 104 -4.35 -13.00 -2.96
N ASN A 105 -5.28 -12.06 -2.99
CA ASN A 105 -6.68 -12.29 -3.35
C ASN A 105 -6.94 -12.27 -4.88
N ASN A 106 -5.90 -12.19 -5.69
CA ASN A 106 -5.93 -12.13 -7.16
C ASN A 106 -6.70 -10.92 -7.76
N ARG A 107 -6.98 -9.89 -6.98
CA ARG A 107 -7.55 -8.64 -7.52
C ARG A 107 -6.57 -7.91 -8.42
N ILE A 108 -5.28 -7.99 -8.11
CA ILE A 108 -4.15 -7.41 -8.87
C ILE A 108 -4.31 -5.91 -9.21
N ASP A 109 -5.10 -5.17 -8.42
CA ASP A 109 -5.45 -3.78 -8.71
C ASP A 109 -4.19 -2.91 -8.86
N ALA A 110 -3.24 -2.97 -7.92
CA ALA A 110 -1.99 -2.22 -8.01
C ALA A 110 -1.14 -2.58 -9.24
N LEU A 111 -1.17 -3.85 -9.68
CA LEU A 111 -0.43 -4.26 -10.89
C LEU A 111 -1.09 -3.71 -12.16
N ARG A 112 -2.41 -3.66 -12.20
CA ARG A 112 -3.15 -3.03 -13.32
C ARG A 112 -2.88 -1.54 -13.37
N ASP A 113 -2.93 -0.85 -12.22
CA ASP A 113 -2.64 0.57 -12.13
C ASP A 113 -1.22 0.88 -12.68
N ILE A 114 -0.20 0.08 -12.30
CA ILE A 114 1.19 0.24 -12.77
C ILE A 114 1.32 0.07 -14.30
N LEU A 115 0.48 -0.74 -14.93
CA LEU A 115 0.47 -0.86 -16.40
C LEU A 115 -0.17 0.35 -17.10
N GLU A 116 -1.01 1.10 -16.39
CA GLU A 116 -1.66 2.31 -16.90
C GLU A 116 -0.85 3.58 -16.56
N ASP A 117 -0.30 3.64 -15.35
CA ASP A 117 0.53 4.73 -14.83
C ASP A 117 1.61 4.12 -13.94
N ASP A 118 2.85 4.15 -14.37
CA ASP A 118 3.98 3.51 -13.70
C ASP A 118 4.47 4.23 -12.44
N ARG A 119 3.88 5.38 -12.10
CA ARG A 119 4.23 6.14 -10.89
C ARG A 119 3.77 5.42 -9.65
N VAL A 120 4.69 5.26 -8.70
CA VAL A 120 4.41 4.60 -7.42
C VAL A 120 4.96 5.40 -6.25
N SER A 121 4.36 5.18 -5.08
CA SER A 121 4.87 5.67 -3.82
C SER A 121 4.94 4.53 -2.81
N LEU A 122 6.03 4.46 -2.05
CA LEU A 122 6.15 3.55 -0.91
C LEU A 122 6.18 4.35 0.39
N LEU A 123 5.48 3.87 1.40
CA LEU A 123 5.70 4.26 2.79
C LEU A 123 6.27 3.05 3.54
N ILE A 124 7.55 3.11 3.83
CA ILE A 124 8.31 2.04 4.47
C ILE A 124 8.30 2.27 5.98
N MET A 125 7.92 1.26 6.75
CA MET A 125 7.74 1.32 8.20
C MET A 125 8.50 0.17 8.86
N VAL A 126 9.15 0.47 9.99
CA VAL A 126 9.85 -0.53 10.79
C VAL A 126 9.13 -0.63 12.14
N PRO A 127 8.57 -1.79 12.51
CA PRO A 127 7.91 -1.95 13.80
C PRO A 127 8.82 -1.58 14.96
N GLY A 128 8.33 -0.76 15.87
CA GLY A 128 9.11 -0.20 16.99
C GLY A 128 9.93 1.04 16.62
N GLY A 129 10.17 1.31 15.34
CA GLY A 129 10.77 2.55 14.87
C GLY A 129 9.74 3.68 14.80
N GLY A 130 10.13 4.90 15.18
CA GLY A 130 9.24 6.06 15.10
C GLY A 130 9.21 6.69 13.72
N GLU A 131 10.28 6.59 12.97
CA GLU A 131 10.44 7.21 11.66
C GLU A 131 9.80 6.35 10.55
N THR A 132 9.43 7.00 9.45
CA THR A 132 9.03 6.32 8.21
C THR A 132 9.84 6.86 7.04
N LEU A 133 10.07 6.03 6.04
CA LEU A 133 10.72 6.43 4.79
C LEU A 133 9.67 6.47 3.68
N ARG A 134 9.52 7.63 3.04
CA ARG A 134 8.74 7.76 1.82
C ARG A 134 9.65 7.64 0.61
N VAL A 135 9.23 6.85 -0.36
CA VAL A 135 9.93 6.69 -1.64
C VAL A 135 8.93 6.94 -2.76
N HIS A 136 9.32 7.75 -3.75
CA HIS A 136 8.59 7.91 -4.99
C HIS A 136 9.43 7.35 -6.13
N GLY A 137 8.79 6.82 -7.15
CA GLY A 137 9.48 6.26 -8.29
C GLY A 137 8.55 5.77 -9.39
N HIS A 138 9.15 5.10 -10.37
CA HIS A 138 8.47 4.46 -11.47
C HIS A 138 8.68 2.95 -11.38
N ALA A 139 7.60 2.18 -11.47
CA ALA A 139 7.63 0.74 -11.35
C ALA A 139 7.38 0.04 -12.69
N ARG A 140 8.08 -1.06 -12.92
CA ARG A 140 7.75 -2.01 -13.98
C ARG A 140 7.55 -3.39 -13.38
N ILE A 141 6.67 -4.17 -13.96
CA ILE A 141 6.40 -5.55 -13.56
C ILE A 141 7.32 -6.48 -14.37
N THR A 142 7.93 -7.45 -13.71
CA THR A 142 8.74 -8.48 -14.38
C THR A 142 8.46 -9.86 -13.83
N THR A 143 8.57 -10.85 -14.71
CA THR A 143 8.53 -12.29 -14.37
C THR A 143 9.87 -12.96 -14.64
N ASP A 144 10.96 -12.19 -14.73
CA ASP A 144 12.32 -12.71 -14.95
C ASP A 144 12.62 -13.85 -13.96
N PRO A 145 12.83 -15.08 -14.43
CA PRO A 145 12.99 -16.25 -13.57
C PRO A 145 14.26 -16.17 -12.72
N ALA A 146 15.34 -15.57 -13.22
CA ALA A 146 16.58 -15.44 -12.47
C ALA A 146 16.42 -14.44 -11.31
N LEU A 147 15.66 -13.37 -11.52
CA LEU A 147 15.32 -12.43 -10.44
C LEU A 147 14.34 -13.07 -9.45
N ARG A 148 13.29 -13.74 -9.91
CA ARG A 148 12.29 -14.39 -9.04
C ARG A 148 12.92 -15.42 -8.12
N ALA A 149 13.83 -16.24 -8.63
CA ALA A 149 14.57 -17.25 -7.86
C ALA A 149 15.39 -16.65 -6.70
N ARG A 150 15.81 -15.38 -6.80
CA ARG A 150 16.53 -14.67 -5.72
C ARG A 150 15.61 -14.14 -4.62
N HIS A 151 14.30 -14.16 -4.83
CA HIS A 151 13.28 -13.66 -3.91
C HIS A 151 12.35 -14.74 -3.38
N VAL A 152 12.85 -15.98 -3.25
CA VAL A 152 12.13 -17.09 -2.64
C VAL A 152 11.86 -16.80 -1.17
N ALA A 153 10.62 -17.03 -0.72
CA ALA A 153 10.24 -17.03 0.69
C ALA A 153 9.39 -18.27 0.99
N GLN A 154 9.65 -18.93 2.11
CA GLN A 154 8.96 -20.17 2.51
C GLN A 154 8.94 -21.24 1.39
N GLY A 155 10.05 -21.34 0.63
CA GLY A 155 10.17 -22.27 -0.48
C GLY A 155 9.39 -21.93 -1.74
N ARG A 156 8.80 -20.73 -1.83
CA ARG A 156 8.00 -20.30 -2.99
C ARG A 156 8.56 -19.03 -3.62
N GLU A 157 8.65 -19.04 -4.93
CA GLU A 157 8.94 -17.84 -5.71
C GLU A 157 7.75 -16.88 -5.73
N PRO A 158 7.99 -15.56 -5.83
CA PRO A 158 6.91 -14.61 -6.11
C PRO A 158 6.34 -14.83 -7.51
N THR A 159 5.07 -14.50 -7.72
CA THR A 159 4.44 -14.57 -9.05
C THR A 159 5.10 -13.59 -10.02
N SER A 160 5.37 -12.39 -9.55
CA SER A 160 6.07 -11.33 -10.28
C SER A 160 6.88 -10.47 -9.32
N LEU A 161 7.65 -9.54 -9.87
CA LEU A 161 8.41 -8.56 -9.12
C LEU A 161 8.09 -7.16 -9.65
N LEU A 162 8.02 -6.19 -8.76
CA LEU A 162 8.05 -4.78 -9.11
C LEU A 162 9.50 -4.30 -9.04
N VAL A 163 10.04 -3.86 -10.16
CA VAL A 163 11.34 -3.17 -10.23
C VAL A 163 11.03 -1.69 -10.24
N ILE A 164 11.43 -1.00 -9.18
CA ILE A 164 11.09 0.41 -8.92
C ILE A 164 12.35 1.25 -9.08
N ARG A 165 12.32 2.18 -10.05
CA ARG A 165 13.34 3.22 -10.17
C ARG A 165 12.95 4.39 -9.29
N VAL A 166 13.76 4.64 -8.27
CA VAL A 166 13.55 5.72 -7.30
C VAL A 166 13.83 7.08 -7.95
N THR A 167 12.91 8.01 -7.79
CA THR A 167 13.06 9.40 -8.23
C THR A 167 13.30 10.36 -7.07
N SER A 168 12.67 10.08 -5.93
CA SER A 168 12.93 10.82 -4.70
C SER A 168 12.63 9.98 -3.47
N LEU A 169 13.29 10.29 -2.37
CA LEU A 169 13.03 9.67 -1.08
C LEU A 169 13.31 10.66 0.06
N PHE A 170 12.63 10.51 1.18
CA PHE A 170 12.89 11.29 2.38
C PHE A 170 12.30 10.65 3.65
N MET A 171 12.99 10.87 4.76
CA MET A 171 12.53 10.43 6.08
C MET A 171 11.45 11.35 6.63
N GLN A 172 10.41 10.78 7.21
CA GLN A 172 9.39 11.50 7.97
C GLN A 172 9.58 11.28 9.47
N CYS A 173 9.22 12.33 10.23
CA CYS A 173 9.35 12.31 11.68
C CYS A 173 8.36 11.35 12.35
N ALA A 174 8.69 10.96 13.58
CA ALA A 174 7.92 10.05 14.41
C ALA A 174 6.55 10.57 14.89
N LYS A 175 6.23 11.85 14.71
CA LYS A 175 5.08 12.50 15.35
C LYS A 175 3.75 11.77 15.16
N ALA A 176 3.47 11.26 13.96
CA ALA A 176 2.21 10.58 13.69
C ALA A 176 2.14 9.23 14.43
N LEU A 177 3.20 8.42 14.35
CA LEU A 177 3.29 7.13 15.01
C LEU A 177 3.27 7.25 16.54
N MET A 178 3.95 8.27 17.08
CA MET A 178 3.94 8.56 18.53
C MET A 178 2.56 9.00 19.01
N ARG A 179 1.88 9.93 18.30
CA ARG A 179 0.52 10.37 18.68
C ARG A 179 -0.49 9.24 18.62
N SER A 180 -0.41 8.40 17.62
CA SER A 180 -1.31 7.23 17.46
C SER A 180 -0.96 6.08 18.40
N LYS A 181 0.25 6.11 19.00
CA LYS A 181 0.79 5.00 19.81
C LYS A 181 0.73 3.68 19.04
N LEU A 182 1.08 3.72 17.74
CA LEU A 182 0.88 2.60 16.82
C LEU A 182 1.65 1.34 17.26
N TRP A 183 2.84 1.51 17.85
CA TRP A 183 3.71 0.40 18.27
C TRP A 183 3.59 -0.01 19.74
N ASP A 184 2.59 0.51 20.47
CA ASP A 184 2.44 0.28 21.92
C ASP A 184 1.81 -1.10 22.24
N GLY A 185 2.05 -2.13 21.48
CA GLY A 185 1.72 -3.53 21.82
C GLY A 185 0.27 -3.77 22.28
N ARG A 186 -0.72 -3.11 21.69
CA ARG A 186 -2.12 -3.20 22.10
C ARG A 186 -2.74 -4.52 21.66
N ALA A 187 -3.53 -5.10 22.54
CA ALA A 187 -4.46 -6.16 22.15
C ALA A 187 -5.49 -5.62 21.12
N ARG A 188 -6.09 -6.54 20.37
CA ARG A 188 -7.21 -6.19 19.49
C ARG A 188 -8.30 -5.51 20.32
N PRO A 189 -8.76 -4.31 19.95
CA PRO A 189 -9.83 -3.60 20.70
C PRO A 189 -11.09 -4.45 20.80
N GLU A 190 -11.73 -4.40 21.99
CA GLU A 190 -13.06 -4.96 22.16
C GLU A 190 -14.06 -4.26 21.22
N GLY A 191 -14.99 -5.01 20.64
CA GLY A 191 -15.97 -4.48 19.69
C GLY A 191 -15.44 -4.16 18.29
N LEU A 192 -14.14 -4.34 18.00
CA LEU A 192 -13.63 -4.21 16.64
C LEU A 192 -14.28 -5.27 15.73
N PRO A 193 -14.96 -4.88 14.63
CA PRO A 193 -15.61 -5.85 13.75
C PRO A 193 -14.64 -6.90 13.21
N SER A 194 -15.10 -8.14 13.16
CA SER A 194 -14.36 -9.24 12.53
C SER A 194 -14.33 -9.11 11.00
N MET A 195 -13.48 -9.90 10.33
CA MET A 195 -13.48 -9.96 8.86
C MET A 195 -14.82 -10.47 8.33
N GLY A 196 -15.42 -11.47 9.00
CA GLY A 196 -16.74 -11.99 8.62
C GLY A 196 -17.83 -10.93 8.72
N GLN A 197 -17.84 -10.13 9.80
CA GLN A 197 -18.78 -9.02 9.96
C GLN A 197 -18.58 -7.94 8.89
N LEU A 198 -17.33 -7.54 8.62
CA LEU A 198 -17.03 -6.55 7.58
C LEU A 198 -17.47 -7.03 6.19
N MET A 199 -17.20 -8.30 5.84
CA MET A 199 -17.60 -8.87 4.56
C MET A 199 -19.12 -9.02 4.46
N ALA A 200 -19.80 -9.51 5.51
CA ALA A 200 -21.25 -9.67 5.50
C ALA A 200 -21.97 -8.32 5.32
N SER A 201 -21.43 -7.23 5.85
CA SER A 201 -22.00 -5.90 5.67
C SER A 201 -21.85 -5.35 4.25
N GLN A 202 -20.76 -5.70 3.54
CA GLN A 202 -20.47 -5.21 2.19
C GLN A 202 -21.10 -6.06 1.07
N VAL A 203 -21.28 -7.35 1.33
CA VAL A 203 -21.87 -8.32 0.37
C VAL A 203 -22.99 -9.14 1.01
N PRO A 204 -24.13 -8.50 1.33
CA PRO A 204 -25.25 -9.16 2.03
C PRO A 204 -25.71 -10.41 1.28
N GLY A 205 -25.91 -11.50 2.02
CA GLY A 205 -26.37 -12.78 1.49
C GLY A 205 -25.31 -13.64 0.80
N LEU A 206 -24.09 -13.13 0.60
CA LEU A 206 -22.99 -13.89 0.02
C LEU A 206 -22.06 -14.51 1.09
N VAL A 207 -21.99 -13.90 2.26
CA VAL A 207 -21.11 -14.31 3.35
C VAL A 207 -21.91 -14.45 4.64
N GLU A 208 -21.80 -15.61 5.29
CA GLU A 208 -22.24 -15.81 6.66
C GLU A 208 -21.05 -15.50 7.59
N SER A 209 -21.23 -14.53 8.50
CA SER A 209 -20.18 -13.94 9.32
C SER A 209 -19.45 -14.95 10.19
N ALA A 210 -20.18 -15.77 10.96
CA ALA A 210 -19.61 -16.72 11.91
C ALA A 210 -18.83 -17.83 11.19
N SER A 211 -19.35 -18.34 10.08
CA SER A 211 -18.70 -19.35 9.25
C SER A 211 -17.40 -18.81 8.65
N MET A 212 -17.41 -17.56 8.17
CA MET A 212 -16.19 -16.92 7.68
C MET A 212 -15.15 -16.75 8.80
N ASP A 213 -15.54 -16.25 9.94
CA ASP A 213 -14.62 -16.01 11.05
C ASP A 213 -13.99 -17.31 11.60
N SER A 214 -14.73 -18.41 11.61
CA SER A 214 -14.21 -19.71 12.04
C SER A 214 -13.14 -20.27 11.09
N THR A 215 -13.27 -20.04 9.79
CA THR A 215 -12.37 -20.58 8.75
C THR A 215 -11.26 -19.62 8.34
N TYR A 216 -11.43 -18.32 8.56
CA TYR A 216 -10.52 -17.27 8.09
C TYR A 216 -9.07 -17.43 8.56
N PRO A 217 -8.78 -17.69 9.86
CA PRO A 217 -7.40 -17.81 10.33
C PRO A 217 -6.63 -18.95 9.66
N GLU A 218 -7.27 -20.10 9.44
CA GLU A 218 -6.67 -21.25 8.77
C GLU A 218 -6.44 -20.97 7.29
N ARG A 219 -7.43 -20.40 6.62
CA ARG A 219 -7.33 -20.01 5.21
C ARG A 219 -6.19 -19.01 4.98
N ILE A 220 -6.01 -18.01 5.84
CA ILE A 220 -4.89 -17.07 5.72
C ILE A 220 -3.57 -17.78 5.86
N ARG A 221 -3.39 -18.65 6.88
CA ARG A 221 -2.14 -19.40 7.07
C ARG A 221 -1.81 -20.29 5.87
N SER A 222 -2.79 -21.04 5.35
CA SER A 222 -2.58 -21.98 4.25
C SER A 222 -2.36 -21.34 2.88
N THR A 223 -2.71 -20.06 2.73
CA THR A 223 -2.61 -19.32 1.45
C THR A 223 -1.64 -18.15 1.49
N MET A 224 -0.82 -18.06 2.54
CA MET A 224 0.06 -16.90 2.77
C MET A 224 1.18 -16.81 1.71
N TYR A 225 1.63 -17.97 1.18
CA TYR A 225 2.65 -18.06 0.15
C TYR A 225 2.22 -18.95 -1.01
#